data_e5aa662443f82c3d400253fcd00972c6
#
_entry.id   e5aa662443f82c3d400253fcd00972c6
#
_cell.length_a   1.000
_cell.length_b   1.000
_cell.length_c   1.000
_cell.angle_alpha   90.00
_cell.angle_beta   90.00
_cell.angle_gamma   90.00
#
_symmetry.space_group_name_H-M   'P 1'
#
loop_
_entity.id
_entity.type
_entity.pdbx_description
1 polymer ?
#
loop_
_entity_poly.entity_id
_entity_poly.type
_entity_poly.pdbx_seq_one_letter_code
_entity_poly.pdbx_strand_id
1 'polypeptide(L)'
;MLVDPAHNLTYVDGSRVWAGIIPMSIIGIARGFHINITPYLSSYGRQLYAALQKASIINVLGAYPGLTFAQLVKPQYANPASIPILVKVENKLNTGSRGPATIPMFIGQGANGTLEGTPGNKPGIGPGDGVMVAGDVRTLARHFCHSGTAVDYTQHNALSHVTTFPVWAPAALAWLNGLFAGTQSPNDCSQIPPGNSLAPVHPAG
;
A
#
# COMPACT_ATOMS: atom_id res chain seq x y z
N MET A 1 -0.22 -6.20 -1.32
CA MET A 1 -1.58 -5.73 -1.77
C MET A 1 -1.72 -4.30 -1.32
N LEU A 2 -1.99 -3.37 -2.22
CA LEU A 2 -2.26 -1.97 -1.87
C LEU A 2 -3.69 -1.87 -1.33
N VAL A 3 -3.85 -1.54 -0.06
CA VAL A 3 -5.18 -1.42 0.57
C VAL A 3 -5.82 -0.12 0.15
N ASP A 4 -5.14 1.00 0.39
CA ASP A 4 -5.51 2.33 -0.09
C ASP A 4 -4.32 2.94 -0.84
N PRO A 5 -4.40 3.11 -2.17
CA PRO A 5 -3.32 3.64 -2.99
C PRO A 5 -2.92 5.08 -2.63
N ALA A 6 -3.87 5.93 -2.25
CA ALA A 6 -3.61 7.32 -1.89
C ALA A 6 -2.83 7.42 -0.58
N HIS A 7 -3.22 6.65 0.45
CA HIS A 7 -2.47 6.54 1.69
C HIS A 7 -1.08 5.95 1.46
N ASN A 8 -0.98 4.89 0.66
CA ASN A 8 0.32 4.29 0.34
C ASN A 8 1.25 5.26 -0.38
N LEU A 9 0.76 6.01 -1.37
CA LEU A 9 1.54 7.03 -2.06
C LEU A 9 2.07 8.07 -1.08
N THR A 10 1.22 8.61 -0.22
CA THR A 10 1.60 9.55 0.82
C THR A 10 2.61 8.94 1.81
N TYR A 11 2.42 7.66 2.17
CA TYR A 11 3.25 6.98 3.16
C TYR A 11 4.68 6.75 2.66
N VAL A 12 4.86 6.29 1.42
CA VAL A 12 6.20 6.04 0.85
C VAL A 12 6.88 7.30 0.33
N ASP A 13 6.19 8.43 0.27
CA ASP A 13 6.70 9.69 -0.22
C ASP A 13 7.89 10.17 0.62
N GLY A 14 9.04 10.36 -0.02
CA GLY A 14 10.29 10.71 0.65
C GLY A 14 10.99 9.56 1.40
N SER A 15 10.51 8.32 1.29
CA SER A 15 11.16 7.14 1.89
C SER A 15 12.57 6.91 1.31
N ARG A 16 13.47 6.31 2.12
CA ARG A 16 14.80 5.97 1.64
C ARG A 16 14.80 4.74 0.73
N VAL A 17 14.09 3.69 1.11
CA VAL A 17 14.06 2.42 0.35
C VAL A 17 12.95 2.40 -0.68
N TRP A 18 11.76 2.85 -0.31
CA TRP A 18 10.53 2.59 -1.06
C TRP A 18 10.10 3.71 -2.00
N ALA A 19 10.71 4.91 -1.94
CA ALA A 19 10.30 6.03 -2.80
C ALA A 19 10.37 5.71 -4.30
N GLY A 20 11.25 4.79 -4.73
CA GLY A 20 11.33 4.34 -6.11
C GLY A 20 10.07 3.63 -6.64
N ILE A 21 9.17 3.17 -5.76
CA ILE A 21 7.89 2.59 -6.21
C ILE A 21 6.92 3.65 -6.72
N ILE A 22 7.10 4.92 -6.36
CA ILE A 22 6.22 6.02 -6.83
C ILE A 22 6.21 6.12 -8.36
N PRO A 23 7.37 6.32 -9.05
CA PRO A 23 7.37 6.35 -10.50
C PRO A 23 6.92 5.03 -11.14
N MET A 24 7.19 3.88 -10.49
CA MET A 24 6.71 2.58 -10.98
C MET A 24 5.19 2.46 -10.90
N SER A 25 4.58 2.96 -9.83
CA SER A 25 3.12 3.02 -9.69
C SER A 25 2.49 3.92 -10.77
N ILE A 26 3.08 5.08 -11.04
CA ILE A 26 2.65 5.98 -12.12
C ILE A 26 2.69 5.26 -13.48
N ILE A 27 3.77 4.54 -13.78
CA ILE A 27 3.92 3.76 -15.01
C ILE A 27 2.89 2.63 -15.07
N GLY A 28 2.72 1.88 -13.99
CA GLY A 28 1.77 0.78 -13.88
C GLY A 28 0.33 1.23 -14.09
N ILE A 29 -0.05 2.33 -13.46
CA ILE A 29 -1.37 2.97 -13.62
C ILE A 29 -1.57 3.43 -15.07
N ALA A 30 -0.60 4.14 -15.64
CA ALA A 30 -0.69 4.64 -17.00
C ALA A 30 -0.92 3.50 -18.02
N ARG A 31 -0.20 2.38 -17.84
CA ARG A 31 -0.33 1.21 -18.70
C ARG A 31 -1.62 0.42 -18.44
N GLY A 32 -1.89 0.09 -17.19
CA GLY A 32 -3.02 -0.77 -16.83
C GLY A 32 -4.38 -0.14 -17.12
N PHE A 33 -4.45 1.19 -17.12
CA PHE A 33 -5.68 1.94 -17.36
C PHE A 33 -5.67 2.72 -18.69
N HIS A 34 -4.64 2.56 -19.52
CA HIS A 34 -4.48 3.26 -20.81
C HIS A 34 -4.58 4.78 -20.68
N ILE A 35 -3.90 5.35 -19.67
CA ILE A 35 -3.95 6.77 -19.33
C ILE A 35 -2.69 7.48 -19.83
N ASN A 36 -2.86 8.64 -20.48
CA ASN A 36 -1.75 9.54 -20.75
C ASN A 36 -1.47 10.40 -19.50
N ILE A 37 -0.45 10.03 -18.73
CA ILE A 37 -0.03 10.77 -17.54
C ILE A 37 0.99 11.89 -17.86
N THR A 38 1.60 11.88 -19.04
CA THR A 38 2.70 12.80 -19.41
C THR A 38 2.36 14.30 -19.30
N PRO A 39 1.12 14.77 -19.51
CA PRO A 39 0.76 16.17 -19.32
C PRO A 39 0.96 16.68 -17.89
N TYR A 40 0.89 15.78 -16.90
CA TYR A 40 1.01 16.11 -15.48
C TYR A 40 2.47 16.10 -15.00
N LEU A 41 3.35 15.38 -15.69
CA LEU A 41 4.74 15.17 -15.27
C LEU A 41 5.60 16.43 -15.43
N SER A 42 6.50 16.64 -14.45
CA SER A 42 7.63 17.55 -14.53
C SER A 42 8.65 17.10 -15.60
N SER A 43 9.67 17.90 -15.88
CA SER A 43 10.76 17.47 -16.76
C SER A 43 11.48 16.23 -16.18
N TYR A 44 11.75 16.22 -14.88
CA TYR A 44 12.36 15.09 -14.19
C TYR A 44 11.43 13.86 -14.19
N GLY A 45 10.14 14.06 -13.91
CA GLY A 45 9.16 12.97 -13.96
C GLY A 45 9.07 12.31 -15.34
N ARG A 46 9.14 13.08 -16.43
CA ARG A 46 9.18 12.54 -17.80
C ARG A 46 10.45 11.73 -18.08
N GLN A 47 11.61 12.21 -17.59
CA GLN A 47 12.87 11.46 -17.70
C GLN A 47 12.78 10.10 -17.00
N LEU A 48 12.32 10.07 -15.74
CA LEU A 48 12.15 8.82 -15.01
C LEU A 48 11.07 7.92 -15.64
N TYR A 49 9.96 8.50 -16.07
CA TYR A 49 8.91 7.75 -16.76
C TYR A 49 9.46 7.03 -18.01
N ALA A 50 10.28 7.69 -18.80
CA ALA A 50 10.90 7.08 -19.98
C ALA A 50 11.93 6.01 -19.61
N ALA A 51 12.80 6.30 -18.63
CA ALA A 51 13.90 5.42 -18.22
C ALA A 51 13.40 4.10 -17.58
N LEU A 52 12.31 4.16 -16.82
CA LEU A 52 11.81 3.03 -16.03
C LEU A 52 10.77 2.15 -16.74
N GLN A 53 10.49 2.39 -18.02
CA GLN A 53 9.48 1.64 -18.78
C GLN A 53 9.69 0.12 -18.78
N LYS A 54 10.91 -0.35 -18.65
CA LYS A 54 11.29 -1.78 -18.65
C LYS A 54 11.87 -2.25 -17.31
N ALA A 55 11.90 -1.37 -16.31
CA ALA A 55 12.43 -1.73 -15.00
C ALA A 55 11.46 -2.64 -14.23
N SER A 56 12.00 -3.51 -13.40
CA SER A 56 11.22 -4.22 -12.38
C SER A 56 11.22 -3.41 -11.08
N ILE A 57 10.29 -3.74 -10.17
CA ILE A 57 10.25 -3.09 -8.85
C ILE A 57 11.57 -3.27 -8.08
N ILE A 58 12.24 -4.40 -8.23
CA ILE A 58 13.52 -4.69 -7.57
C ILE A 58 14.62 -3.71 -8.01
N ASN A 59 14.59 -3.24 -9.27
CA ASN A 59 15.58 -2.30 -9.79
C ASN A 59 15.46 -0.89 -9.16
N VAL A 60 14.34 -0.57 -8.54
CA VAL A 60 14.08 0.77 -7.98
C VAL A 60 14.14 0.82 -6.46
N LEU A 61 14.21 -0.34 -5.78
CA LEU A 61 14.33 -0.38 -4.32
C LEU A 61 15.67 0.24 -3.91
N GLY A 62 15.62 1.30 -3.09
CA GLY A 62 16.79 2.03 -2.64
C GLY A 62 17.51 2.87 -3.71
N ALA A 63 17.05 2.85 -4.97
CA ALA A 63 17.70 3.58 -6.07
C ALA A 63 17.34 5.09 -6.07
N TYR A 64 16.27 5.48 -5.43
CA TYR A 64 15.75 6.86 -5.41
C TYR A 64 15.45 7.34 -3.98
N PRO A 65 16.46 7.37 -3.08
CA PRO A 65 16.23 7.73 -1.68
C PRO A 65 15.72 9.17 -1.57
N GLY A 66 14.64 9.37 -0.83
CA GLY A 66 14.04 10.67 -0.61
C GLY A 66 13.22 11.24 -1.77
N LEU A 67 13.02 10.48 -2.85
CA LEU A 67 12.18 10.91 -3.96
C LEU A 67 10.75 11.15 -3.49
N THR A 68 10.16 12.29 -3.92
CA THR A 68 8.78 12.64 -3.63
C THR A 68 7.92 12.68 -4.89
N PHE A 69 6.62 12.48 -4.73
CA PHE A 69 5.65 12.64 -5.80
C PHE A 69 5.69 14.05 -6.41
N ALA A 70 5.83 15.07 -5.54
CA ALA A 70 5.90 16.48 -5.98
C ALA A 70 7.06 16.75 -6.95
N GLN A 71 8.18 16.03 -6.85
CA GLN A 71 9.30 16.15 -7.79
C GLN A 71 8.98 15.57 -9.17
N LEU A 72 8.07 14.59 -9.23
CA LEU A 72 7.71 13.90 -10.47
C LEU A 72 6.66 14.62 -11.28
N VAL A 73 5.91 15.54 -10.67
CA VAL A 73 4.80 16.24 -11.31
C VAL A 73 5.08 17.75 -11.41
N LYS A 74 4.33 18.45 -12.25
CA LYS A 74 4.36 19.91 -12.31
C LYS A 74 3.86 20.50 -10.99
N PRO A 75 4.34 21.69 -10.56
CA PRO A 75 4.03 22.25 -9.23
C PRO A 75 2.53 22.32 -8.89
N GLN A 76 1.67 22.65 -9.88
CA GLN A 76 0.23 22.71 -9.68
C GLN A 76 -0.43 21.34 -9.41
N TYR A 77 0.30 20.24 -9.61
CA TYR A 77 -0.14 18.87 -9.40
C TYR A 77 0.59 18.18 -8.24
N ALA A 78 1.30 18.95 -7.41
CA ALA A 78 2.06 18.39 -6.27
C ALA A 78 1.19 17.64 -5.26
N ASN A 79 -0.09 18.01 -5.14
CA ASN A 79 -1.08 17.21 -4.44
C ASN A 79 -1.67 16.17 -5.41
N PRO A 80 -1.56 14.85 -5.16
CA PRO A 80 -2.14 13.81 -6.03
C PRO A 80 -3.64 14.00 -6.31
N ALA A 81 -4.39 14.51 -5.33
CA ALA A 81 -5.82 14.79 -5.48
C ALA A 81 -6.14 15.90 -6.50
N SER A 82 -5.15 16.69 -6.93
CA SER A 82 -5.32 17.68 -8.03
C SER A 82 -5.26 17.05 -9.43
N ILE A 83 -5.07 15.73 -9.54
CA ILE A 83 -5.07 14.99 -10.80
C ILE A 83 -6.32 14.09 -10.86
N PRO A 84 -7.45 14.54 -11.43
CA PRO A 84 -8.72 13.82 -11.36
C PRO A 84 -8.67 12.39 -11.91
N ILE A 85 -7.86 12.16 -12.97
CA ILE A 85 -7.71 10.83 -13.54
C ILE A 85 -6.96 9.88 -12.60
N LEU A 86 -6.00 10.39 -11.81
CA LEU A 86 -5.28 9.61 -10.80
C LEU A 86 -6.24 9.23 -9.68
N VAL A 87 -6.99 10.19 -9.13
CA VAL A 87 -8.02 9.95 -8.09
C VAL A 87 -9.03 8.88 -8.54
N LYS A 88 -9.50 8.96 -9.79
CA LYS A 88 -10.41 7.95 -10.35
C LYS A 88 -9.81 6.54 -10.34
N VAL A 89 -8.53 6.41 -10.65
CA VAL A 89 -7.83 5.12 -10.67
C VAL A 89 -7.51 4.63 -9.27
N GLU A 90 -7.05 5.51 -8.37
CA GLU A 90 -6.81 5.18 -6.96
C GLU A 90 -8.07 4.61 -6.33
N ASN A 91 -9.22 5.23 -6.51
CA ASN A 91 -10.50 4.73 -6.02
C ASN A 91 -10.89 3.37 -6.64
N LYS A 92 -10.51 3.11 -7.89
CA LYS A 92 -10.70 1.79 -8.52
C LYS A 92 -9.75 0.72 -7.96
N LEU A 93 -8.58 1.10 -7.51
CA LEU A 93 -7.56 0.19 -6.96
C LEU A 93 -7.72 -0.02 -5.45
N ASN A 94 -8.47 0.83 -4.77
CA ASN A 94 -8.72 0.73 -3.33
C ASN A 94 -9.45 -0.60 -3.03
N THR A 95 -8.74 -1.52 -2.34
CA THR A 95 -9.29 -2.83 -2.01
C THR A 95 -10.32 -2.76 -0.89
N GLY A 96 -10.30 -1.72 -0.07
CA GLY A 96 -11.30 -1.46 0.98
C GLY A 96 -12.71 -1.21 0.43
N SER A 97 -12.83 -0.83 -0.85
CA SER A 97 -14.11 -0.63 -1.55
C SER A 97 -14.56 -1.86 -2.36
N ARG A 98 -13.84 -2.97 -2.27
CA ARG A 98 -14.14 -4.22 -3.00
C ARG A 98 -14.99 -5.16 -2.18
N GLY A 99 -15.50 -6.21 -2.85
CA GLY A 99 -16.25 -7.27 -2.19
C GLY A 99 -15.44 -8.02 -1.13
N PRO A 100 -16.10 -8.72 -0.22
CA PRO A 100 -15.45 -9.46 0.86
C PRO A 100 -14.63 -10.63 0.32
N ALA A 101 -13.65 -11.08 1.09
CA ALA A 101 -13.03 -12.38 0.88
C ALA A 101 -14.06 -13.48 1.17
N THR A 102 -14.06 -14.53 0.35
CA THR A 102 -14.95 -15.70 0.49
C THR A 102 -14.26 -16.90 1.13
N ILE A 103 -12.98 -16.76 1.43
CA ILE A 103 -12.14 -17.78 2.07
C ILE A 103 -11.50 -17.20 3.31
N PRO A 104 -11.09 -18.01 4.32
CA PRO A 104 -10.34 -17.53 5.47
C PRO A 104 -9.11 -16.74 5.07
N MET A 105 -8.75 -15.73 5.84
CA MET A 105 -7.60 -14.85 5.60
C MET A 105 -6.60 -14.92 6.76
N PHE A 106 -5.31 -15.04 6.41
CA PHE A 106 -4.20 -14.91 7.35
C PHE A 106 -3.42 -13.64 7.00
N ILE A 107 -3.42 -12.66 7.90
CA ILE A 107 -2.87 -11.32 7.66
C ILE A 107 -1.81 -10.99 8.72
N GLY A 108 -0.56 -10.80 8.28
CA GLY A 108 0.51 -10.26 9.10
C GLY A 108 0.90 -8.86 8.62
N GLN A 109 0.97 -7.89 9.54
CA GLN A 109 1.28 -6.49 9.24
C GLN A 109 2.40 -5.97 10.14
N GLY A 110 3.49 -5.47 9.55
CA GLY A 110 4.51 -4.68 10.25
C GLY A 110 4.02 -3.26 10.54
N ALA A 111 4.64 -2.59 11.53
CA ALA A 111 4.29 -1.20 11.83
C ALA A 111 5.51 -0.31 12.15
N ASN A 112 6.73 -0.75 11.80
CA ASN A 112 7.96 0.01 11.98
C ASN A 112 8.70 0.26 10.67
N GLY A 113 8.14 1.10 9.82
CA GLY A 113 8.72 1.49 8.54
C GLY A 113 10.00 2.33 8.67
N THR A 114 10.31 2.84 9.86
CA THR A 114 11.56 3.59 10.10
C THR A 114 12.81 2.73 9.89
N LEU A 115 12.70 1.41 10.09
CA LEU A 115 13.77 0.46 9.80
C LEU A 115 14.18 0.49 8.31
N GLU A 116 13.28 0.86 7.42
CA GLU A 116 13.50 0.95 5.98
C GLU A 116 13.56 2.40 5.49
N GLY A 117 13.60 3.35 6.44
CA GLY A 117 13.75 4.78 6.14
C GLY A 117 12.47 5.44 5.61
N THR A 118 11.31 4.85 5.86
CA THR A 118 10.04 5.54 5.70
C THR A 118 9.76 6.33 6.99
N PRO A 119 9.44 7.63 6.91
CA PRO A 119 9.10 8.41 8.10
C PRO A 119 7.99 7.74 8.92
N GLY A 120 8.23 7.57 10.23
CA GLY A 120 7.46 6.65 11.08
C GLY A 120 5.99 6.98 11.25
N ASN A 121 5.64 8.27 11.24
CA ASN A 121 4.26 8.69 11.48
C ASN A 121 3.91 9.85 10.54
N LYS A 122 3.10 9.57 9.54
CA LYS A 122 2.57 10.59 8.63
C LYS A 122 1.24 11.10 9.18
N PRO A 123 1.02 12.42 9.26
CA PRO A 123 -0.25 12.97 9.72
C PRO A 123 -1.44 12.39 8.96
N GLY A 124 -2.47 11.97 9.69
CA GLY A 124 -3.73 11.45 9.13
C GLY A 124 -3.72 9.98 8.72
N ILE A 125 -2.56 9.33 8.57
CA ILE A 125 -2.48 7.92 8.15
C ILE A 125 -1.79 6.99 9.16
N GLY A 126 -1.01 7.56 10.08
CA GLY A 126 -0.36 6.81 11.16
C GLY A 126 0.80 5.91 10.72
N PRO A 127 1.22 4.98 11.59
CA PRO A 127 2.36 4.11 11.32
C PRO A 127 2.06 3.04 10.27
N GLY A 128 3.13 2.54 9.67
CA GLY A 128 3.10 1.41 8.75
C GLY A 128 4.43 0.68 8.73
N ASP A 129 4.55 -0.31 7.86
CA ASP A 129 5.71 -1.21 7.80
C ASP A 129 6.86 -0.70 6.92
N GLY A 130 6.70 0.43 6.25
CA GLY A 130 7.62 0.97 5.25
C GLY A 130 6.94 1.14 3.90
N VAL A 131 5.99 0.28 3.58
CA VAL A 131 5.20 0.28 2.35
C VAL A 131 3.72 0.42 2.64
N MET A 132 3.20 -0.43 3.54
CA MET A 132 1.78 -0.53 3.87
C MET A 132 1.47 0.26 5.13
N VAL A 133 0.33 0.92 5.15
CA VAL A 133 -0.20 1.64 6.32
C VAL A 133 -0.96 0.66 7.22
N ALA A 134 -0.51 0.49 8.46
CA ALA A 134 -1.09 -0.50 9.36
C ALA A 134 -2.58 -0.24 9.68
N GLY A 135 -2.97 1.05 9.76
CA GLY A 135 -4.37 1.43 9.94
C GLY A 135 -5.29 0.98 8.81
N ASP A 136 -4.80 1.05 7.57
CA ASP A 136 -5.57 0.65 6.39
C ASP A 136 -5.78 -0.87 6.38
N VAL A 137 -4.72 -1.63 6.71
CA VAL A 137 -4.79 -3.10 6.78
C VAL A 137 -5.75 -3.55 7.87
N ARG A 138 -5.78 -2.87 9.04
CA ARG A 138 -6.77 -3.16 10.09
C ARG A 138 -8.19 -2.94 9.61
N THR A 139 -8.46 -1.83 8.93
CA THR A 139 -9.81 -1.56 8.41
C THR A 139 -10.23 -2.58 7.36
N LEU A 140 -9.33 -2.99 6.47
CA LEU A 140 -9.60 -4.05 5.49
C LEU A 140 -9.90 -5.39 6.19
N ALA A 141 -9.10 -5.78 7.18
CA ALA A 141 -9.31 -6.99 7.95
C ALA A 141 -10.68 -6.98 8.64
N ARG A 142 -11.05 -5.86 9.27
CA ARG A 142 -12.39 -5.66 9.87
C ARG A 142 -13.51 -5.71 8.82
N HIS A 143 -13.28 -5.18 7.63
CA HIS A 143 -14.26 -5.29 6.53
C HIS A 143 -14.51 -6.74 6.16
N PHE A 144 -13.48 -7.57 6.06
CA PHE A 144 -13.63 -9.01 5.84
C PHE A 144 -14.40 -9.68 6.99
N CYS A 145 -14.09 -9.34 8.23
CA CYS A 145 -14.81 -9.82 9.41
C CYS A 145 -16.31 -9.49 9.37
N HIS A 146 -16.66 -8.25 9.06
CA HIS A 146 -18.07 -7.82 8.97
C HIS A 146 -18.84 -8.57 7.88
N SER A 147 -18.14 -9.09 6.88
CA SER A 147 -18.71 -9.89 5.81
C SER A 147 -18.76 -11.38 6.12
N GLY A 148 -18.43 -11.79 7.35
CA GLY A 148 -18.47 -13.18 7.80
C GLY A 148 -17.21 -14.00 7.49
N THR A 149 -16.13 -13.38 6.98
CA THR A 149 -14.86 -14.06 6.73
C THR A 149 -14.09 -14.25 8.05
N ALA A 150 -13.60 -15.45 8.31
CA ALA A 150 -12.66 -15.70 9.41
C ALA A 150 -11.32 -15.04 9.07
N VAL A 151 -10.81 -14.20 9.96
CA VAL A 151 -9.53 -13.49 9.79
C VAL A 151 -8.63 -13.78 10.97
N ASP A 152 -7.48 -14.38 10.70
CA ASP A 152 -6.34 -14.50 11.61
C ASP A 152 -5.41 -13.30 11.37
N TYR A 153 -5.30 -12.39 12.34
CA TYR A 153 -4.61 -11.11 12.17
C TYR A 153 -3.54 -10.89 13.23
N THR A 154 -2.32 -10.63 12.78
CA THR A 154 -1.22 -10.27 13.68
C THR A 154 -0.55 -8.98 13.23
N GLN A 155 -0.40 -7.99 14.14
CA GLN A 155 0.39 -6.78 13.91
C GLN A 155 1.72 -6.86 14.65
N HIS A 156 2.82 -6.73 13.92
CA HIS A 156 4.20 -6.73 14.42
C HIS A 156 4.72 -5.30 14.57
N ASN A 157 4.50 -4.69 15.74
CA ASN A 157 4.81 -3.27 15.95
C ASN A 157 6.30 -2.92 15.82
N ALA A 158 7.20 -3.86 16.05
CA ALA A 158 8.64 -3.66 15.98
C ALA A 158 9.23 -3.95 14.59
N LEU A 159 8.46 -4.52 13.65
CA LEU A 159 8.95 -5.01 12.38
C LEU A 159 8.52 -4.12 11.20
N SER A 160 9.39 -4.05 10.19
CA SER A 160 9.14 -3.41 8.90
C SER A 160 8.53 -4.39 7.90
N HIS A 161 8.30 -3.95 6.67
CA HIS A 161 7.80 -4.78 5.58
C HIS A 161 8.71 -6.00 5.32
N VAL A 162 10.00 -5.77 5.17
CA VAL A 162 10.98 -6.83 4.90
C VAL A 162 11.17 -7.73 6.13
N THR A 163 11.27 -7.15 7.32
CA THR A 163 11.53 -7.94 8.54
C THR A 163 10.30 -8.68 9.06
N THR A 164 9.10 -8.32 8.65
CA THR A 164 7.87 -9.09 8.95
C THR A 164 7.84 -10.42 8.18
N PHE A 165 8.36 -10.45 6.95
CA PHE A 165 8.25 -11.63 6.08
C PHE A 165 8.83 -12.91 6.69
N PRO A 166 10.07 -12.95 7.22
CA PRO A 166 10.63 -14.18 7.80
C PRO A 166 9.89 -14.68 9.05
N VAL A 167 9.17 -13.81 9.75
CA VAL A 167 8.32 -14.19 10.89
C VAL A 167 6.96 -14.70 10.42
N TRP A 168 6.36 -13.99 9.46
CA TRP A 168 5.03 -14.30 8.94
C TRP A 168 4.99 -15.55 8.05
N ALA A 169 5.98 -15.76 7.18
CA ALA A 169 5.91 -16.81 6.17
C ALA A 169 5.86 -18.23 6.74
N PRO A 170 6.65 -18.62 7.77
CA PRO A 170 6.51 -19.93 8.40
C PRO A 170 5.14 -20.12 9.07
N ALA A 171 4.61 -19.09 9.72
CA ALA A 171 3.30 -19.13 10.36
C ALA A 171 2.18 -19.28 9.31
N ALA A 172 2.28 -18.55 8.18
CA ALA A 172 1.34 -18.67 7.08
C ALA A 172 1.33 -20.07 6.46
N LEU A 173 2.50 -20.69 6.31
CA LEU A 173 2.61 -22.07 5.82
C LEU A 173 2.00 -23.08 6.80
N ALA A 174 2.24 -22.92 8.10
CA ALA A 174 1.64 -23.78 9.11
C ALA A 174 0.12 -23.63 9.14
N TRP A 175 -0.39 -22.39 9.09
CA TRP A 175 -1.81 -22.08 9.02
C TRP A 175 -2.46 -22.72 7.76
N LEU A 176 -1.84 -22.57 6.59
CA LEU A 176 -2.34 -23.14 5.35
C LEU A 176 -2.39 -24.66 5.38
N ASN A 177 -1.33 -25.31 5.90
CA ASN A 177 -1.29 -26.76 6.08
C ASN A 177 -2.39 -27.24 7.03
N GLY A 178 -2.68 -26.50 8.10
CA GLY A 178 -3.78 -26.75 9.00
C GLY A 178 -5.14 -26.75 8.28
N LEU A 179 -5.39 -25.77 7.43
CA LEU A 179 -6.62 -25.70 6.64
C LEU A 179 -6.76 -26.91 5.70
N PHE A 180 -5.70 -27.31 5.02
CA PHE A 180 -5.73 -28.50 4.16
C PHE A 180 -5.91 -29.79 4.95
N ALA A 181 -5.50 -29.83 6.22
CA ALA A 181 -5.77 -30.94 7.13
C ALA A 181 -7.17 -30.89 7.77
N GLY A 182 -8.01 -29.91 7.39
CA GLY A 182 -9.37 -29.76 7.94
C GLY A 182 -9.44 -29.01 9.28
N THR A 183 -8.34 -28.38 9.73
CA THR A 183 -8.36 -27.53 10.93
C THR A 183 -9.15 -26.24 10.63
N GLN A 184 -10.02 -25.85 11.56
CA GLN A 184 -10.74 -24.60 11.45
C GLN A 184 -9.77 -23.40 11.55
N SER A 185 -9.96 -22.38 10.70
CA SER A 185 -9.16 -21.14 10.77
C SER A 185 -9.38 -20.44 12.11
N PRO A 186 -8.30 -19.97 12.77
CA PRO A 186 -8.44 -18.98 13.84
C PRO A 186 -9.21 -17.76 13.38
N ASN A 187 -9.81 -17.03 14.34
CA ASN A 187 -10.65 -15.87 14.03
C ASN A 187 -10.48 -14.77 15.08
N ASP A 188 -9.71 -13.74 14.73
CA ASP A 188 -9.42 -12.60 15.60
C ASP A 188 -10.36 -11.41 15.41
N CYS A 189 -11.47 -11.60 14.71
CA CYS A 189 -12.37 -10.52 14.30
C CYS A 189 -12.85 -9.62 15.45
N SER A 190 -13.01 -10.16 16.64
CA SER A 190 -13.39 -9.39 17.84
C SER A 190 -12.25 -8.58 18.45
N GLN A 191 -11.00 -8.87 18.07
CA GLN A 191 -9.79 -8.30 18.68
C GLN A 191 -9.08 -7.29 17.79
N ILE A 192 -9.43 -7.21 16.48
CA ILE A 192 -8.79 -6.28 15.54
C ILE A 192 -9.19 -4.84 15.88
N PRO A 193 -8.22 -3.97 16.27
CA PRO A 193 -8.52 -2.58 16.59
C PRO A 193 -9.05 -1.80 15.38
N PRO A 194 -9.75 -0.67 15.57
CA PRO A 194 -10.10 0.24 14.49
C PRO A 194 -8.88 0.71 13.71
N GLY A 195 -9.08 1.01 12.43
CA GLY A 195 -8.06 1.54 11.54
C GLY A 195 -8.50 2.83 10.86
N ASN A 196 -7.82 3.18 9.76
CA ASN A 196 -8.09 4.39 9.00
C ASN A 196 -9.39 4.25 8.17
N SER A 197 -9.94 5.39 7.76
CA SER A 197 -11.00 5.39 6.75
C SER A 197 -10.43 4.92 5.41
N LEU A 198 -11.14 4.04 4.72
CA LEU A 198 -10.87 3.63 3.34
C LEU A 198 -11.92 4.24 2.39
N ALA A 199 -12.52 5.35 2.78
CA ALA A 199 -13.47 6.09 1.94
C ALA A 199 -12.79 6.57 0.64
N PRO A 200 -13.54 6.67 -0.47
CA PRO A 200 -13.00 7.17 -1.71
C PRO A 200 -12.38 8.58 -1.56
N VAL A 201 -11.24 8.79 -2.21
CA VAL A 201 -10.61 10.11 -2.33
C VAL A 201 -11.45 10.98 -3.25
N HIS A 202 -11.57 12.27 -2.93
CA HIS A 202 -12.22 13.26 -3.77
C HIS A 202 -11.17 14.15 -4.46
N PRO A 203 -11.39 14.56 -5.71
CA PRO A 203 -10.52 15.53 -6.36
C PRO A 203 -10.42 16.82 -5.53
N ALA A 204 -9.22 17.38 -5.43
CA ALA A 204 -9.06 18.73 -4.89
C ALA A 204 -9.73 19.72 -5.85
N GLY A 205 -10.55 20.62 -5.28
CA GLY A 205 -11.19 21.71 -6.03
C GLY A 205 -10.18 22.76 -6.49
#